data_91ba5700c77d296897d0bb4599099808
#
_entry.id   91ba5700c77d296897d0bb4599099808
#
_cell.length_a   1.000
_cell.length_b   1.000
_cell.length_c   1.000
_cell.angle_alpha   90.00
_cell.angle_beta   90.00
_cell.angle_gamma   90.00
#
_symmetry.space_group_name_H-M   'P 1'
#
loop_
_entity.id
_entity.type
_entity.pdbx_description
1 polymer ?
#
loop_
_entity_poly.entity_id
_entity_poly.type
_entity_poly.pdbx_seq_one_letter_code
_entity_poly.pdbx_strand_id
1 'polypeptide(L)'
;PETSKLTGGRIQGSDVSRWQHPNDEPIDFKKKFEAGMRFVLIKGSDAQEAADAIALKWLVTDRSSAQAAGLYTGMYHFAYLPNSTDEAYIIRDAKAQAQKVIWRLASLGGYNERDLPIALDLENNCVKKSSSGVCTKTLPRSLVTLWAETWLTTVEEKTGRKPFLYSYAQFLEMAMERSETLRQYPLWLAHYGINPADPISKPGQREKIGCFVHSWSTANCASQWQIWQYSSCGIGKKYGVPSSRLDLNVFRGAPEVFLSLIKGKWQPEAADLMPVNEATTINLISVSITDTNKPVMVNVEVFRSIGTPVVTGTVVFRPLDPK
;
A
#
# COMPACT_ATOMS: atom_id res chain seq x y z
N PRO A 1 24.93 -14.29 -10.88
CA PRO A 1 25.07 -15.72 -10.54
C PRO A 1 25.14 -15.99 -9.03
N GLU A 2 25.91 -15.18 -8.27
CA GLU A 2 25.99 -15.35 -6.81
C GLU A 2 24.71 -14.98 -6.07
N THR A 3 23.97 -13.98 -6.55
CA THR A 3 22.70 -13.56 -5.96
C THR A 3 21.63 -14.64 -6.04
N SER A 4 21.58 -15.41 -7.12
CA SER A 4 20.63 -16.52 -7.27
C SER A 4 20.90 -17.66 -6.28
N LYS A 5 22.16 -17.89 -5.91
CA LYS A 5 22.54 -18.87 -4.88
C LYS A 5 22.12 -18.43 -3.49
N LEU A 6 22.25 -17.13 -3.17
CA LEU A 6 21.86 -16.56 -1.88
C LEU A 6 20.34 -16.62 -1.62
N THR A 7 19.55 -16.63 -2.66
CA THR A 7 18.06 -16.66 -2.60
C THR A 7 17.49 -18.04 -2.93
N GLY A 8 18.32 -19.07 -3.06
CA GLY A 8 17.88 -20.41 -3.48
C GLY A 8 17.29 -20.46 -4.89
N GLY A 9 17.74 -19.56 -5.78
CA GLY A 9 17.23 -19.44 -7.14
C GLY A 9 15.91 -18.66 -7.27
N ARG A 10 15.36 -18.13 -6.17
CA ARG A 10 14.15 -17.32 -6.18
C ARG A 10 14.43 -15.94 -6.77
N ILE A 11 13.41 -15.34 -7.43
CA ILE A 11 13.50 -13.97 -7.95
C ILE A 11 13.61 -13.02 -6.76
N GLN A 12 14.69 -12.23 -6.74
CA GLN A 12 15.00 -11.30 -5.67
C GLN A 12 14.40 -9.92 -5.94
N GLY A 13 13.88 -9.28 -4.89
CA GLY A 13 13.39 -7.92 -4.90
C GLY A 13 13.66 -7.20 -3.58
N SER A 14 13.14 -6.00 -3.50
CA SER A 14 13.16 -5.17 -2.29
C SER A 14 11.87 -4.36 -2.20
N ASP A 15 11.62 -3.76 -1.05
CA ASP A 15 10.66 -2.67 -0.95
C ASP A 15 11.33 -1.39 -0.43
N VAL A 16 10.76 -0.26 -0.80
CA VAL A 16 11.32 1.07 -0.53
C VAL A 16 10.23 2.07 -0.20
N SER A 17 10.62 3.07 0.59
CA SER A 17 9.80 4.21 0.96
C SER A 17 10.70 5.43 1.18
N ARG A 18 10.19 6.51 1.74
CA ARG A 18 10.99 7.67 2.13
C ARG A 18 12.25 7.34 2.95
N TRP A 19 12.21 6.25 3.71
CA TRP A 19 13.33 5.84 4.57
C TRP A 19 14.58 5.41 3.80
N GLN A 20 14.41 5.06 2.53
CA GLN A 20 15.51 4.73 1.64
C GLN A 20 16.11 5.96 0.93
N HIS A 21 15.56 7.16 1.20
CA HIS A 21 15.99 8.45 0.64
C HIS A 21 16.45 9.44 1.72
N PRO A 22 17.44 9.09 2.57
CA PRO A 22 17.97 10.03 3.54
C PRO A 22 18.50 11.26 2.80
N ASN A 23 18.23 12.48 3.32
CA ASN A 23 18.61 13.75 2.70
C ASN A 23 18.10 13.95 1.27
N ASP A 24 16.97 13.31 0.92
CA ASP A 24 16.41 13.33 -0.44
C ASP A 24 17.35 12.73 -1.52
N GLU A 25 18.27 11.85 -1.13
CA GLU A 25 19.16 11.18 -2.06
C GLU A 25 18.41 10.12 -2.89
N PRO A 26 18.64 10.08 -4.23
CA PRO A 26 17.98 9.10 -5.10
C PRO A 26 18.57 7.69 -4.92
N ILE A 27 17.76 6.69 -5.24
CA ILE A 27 18.21 5.29 -5.32
C ILE A 27 18.85 5.03 -6.69
N ASP A 28 20.00 4.37 -6.72
CA ASP A 28 20.62 3.84 -7.92
C ASP A 28 20.01 2.48 -8.30
N PHE A 29 18.93 2.53 -9.08
CA PHE A 29 18.22 1.33 -9.54
C PHE A 29 19.02 0.50 -10.55
N LYS A 30 19.97 1.09 -11.27
CA LYS A 30 20.89 0.34 -12.14
C LYS A 30 21.76 -0.59 -11.31
N LYS A 31 22.38 -0.06 -10.27
CA LYS A 31 23.17 -0.86 -9.31
C LYS A 31 22.30 -1.93 -8.63
N LYS A 32 21.05 -1.61 -8.30
CA LYS A 32 20.08 -2.57 -7.75
C LYS A 32 19.84 -3.75 -8.72
N PHE A 33 19.64 -3.47 -10.01
CA PHE A 33 19.46 -4.48 -11.04
C PHE A 33 20.73 -5.31 -11.24
N GLU A 34 21.91 -4.68 -11.31
CA GLU A 34 23.21 -5.33 -11.43
C GLU A 34 23.52 -6.25 -10.23
N ALA A 35 23.07 -5.87 -9.03
CA ALA A 35 23.15 -6.69 -7.83
C ALA A 35 22.19 -7.89 -7.81
N GLY A 36 21.41 -8.11 -8.88
CA GLY A 36 20.56 -9.28 -9.07
C GLY A 36 19.10 -9.11 -8.69
N MET A 37 18.66 -7.93 -8.26
CA MET A 37 17.24 -7.67 -8.02
C MET A 37 16.48 -7.57 -9.34
N ARG A 38 15.21 -7.97 -9.33
CA ARG A 38 14.33 -7.96 -10.50
C ARG A 38 13.04 -7.19 -10.26
N PHE A 39 12.68 -6.95 -9.01
CA PHE A 39 11.52 -6.14 -8.67
C PHE A 39 11.75 -5.25 -7.46
N VAL A 40 10.95 -4.18 -7.40
CA VAL A 40 10.88 -3.28 -6.24
C VAL A 40 9.42 -2.91 -5.98
N LEU A 41 9.03 -2.98 -4.71
CA LEU A 41 7.73 -2.49 -4.24
C LEU A 41 7.94 -1.11 -3.62
N ILE A 42 7.22 -0.12 -4.09
CA ILE A 42 7.43 1.29 -3.75
C ILE A 42 6.23 1.79 -2.97
N LYS A 43 6.46 2.40 -1.80
CA LYS A 43 5.37 3.08 -1.09
C LYS A 43 4.80 4.18 -1.96
N GLY A 44 3.61 3.96 -2.46
CA GLY A 44 2.96 4.88 -3.39
C GLY A 44 1.85 5.69 -2.76
N SER A 45 1.37 5.26 -1.59
CA SER A 45 0.25 5.89 -0.91
C SER A 45 0.26 5.58 0.59
N ASP A 46 -0.34 6.48 1.36
CA ASP A 46 -0.49 6.37 2.81
C ASP A 46 -1.87 6.92 3.20
N ALA A 47 -2.49 6.34 4.22
CA ALA A 47 -3.74 6.86 4.74
C ALA A 47 -3.56 8.23 5.43
N GLN A 48 -2.37 8.55 5.93
CA GLN A 48 -2.04 9.85 6.53
C GLN A 48 -1.54 10.84 5.46
N GLU A 49 -2.16 12.01 5.36
CA GLU A 49 -1.91 12.98 4.29
C GLU A 49 -0.46 13.44 4.17
N ALA A 50 0.19 13.75 5.28
CA ALA A 50 1.60 14.19 5.26
C ALA A 50 2.54 13.10 4.75
N ALA A 51 2.30 11.84 5.13
CA ALA A 51 3.07 10.70 4.67
C ALA A 51 2.72 10.34 3.20
N ASP A 52 1.47 10.55 2.81
CA ASP A 52 0.97 10.33 1.46
C ASP A 52 1.61 11.28 0.43
N ALA A 53 1.75 12.56 0.76
CA ALA A 53 2.44 13.53 -0.09
C ALA A 53 3.91 13.15 -0.36
N ILE A 54 4.60 12.65 0.68
CA ILE A 54 5.98 12.15 0.55
C ILE A 54 6.02 10.86 -0.29
N ALA A 55 5.05 9.96 -0.09
CA ALA A 55 4.94 8.73 -0.86
C ALA A 55 4.75 9.03 -2.36
N LEU A 56 3.90 10.00 -2.69
CA LEU A 56 3.68 10.42 -4.08
C LEU A 56 4.98 10.95 -4.74
N LYS A 57 5.71 11.80 -4.02
CA LYS A 57 6.99 12.36 -4.52
C LYS A 57 7.93 11.25 -5.00
N TRP A 58 8.11 10.23 -4.18
CA TRP A 58 9.05 9.15 -4.47
C TRP A 58 8.50 8.13 -5.44
N LEU A 59 7.20 7.82 -5.39
CA LEU A 59 6.59 6.89 -6.34
C LEU A 59 6.86 7.27 -7.80
N VAL A 60 6.64 8.54 -8.15
CA VAL A 60 6.80 9.02 -9.54
C VAL A 60 8.25 8.84 -10.00
N THR A 61 9.21 9.24 -9.18
CA THR A 61 10.63 9.18 -9.52
C THR A 61 11.14 7.73 -9.51
N ASP A 62 10.84 6.98 -8.47
CA ASP A 62 11.37 5.63 -8.29
C ASP A 62 10.79 4.66 -9.29
N ARG A 63 9.47 4.73 -9.57
CA ARG A 63 8.84 3.86 -10.57
C ARG A 63 9.49 4.04 -11.95
N SER A 64 9.64 5.26 -12.42
CA SER A 64 10.23 5.53 -13.72
C SER A 64 11.71 5.11 -13.79
N SER A 65 12.50 5.45 -12.77
CA SER A 65 13.92 5.10 -12.70
C SER A 65 14.16 3.60 -12.57
N ALA A 66 13.34 2.90 -11.76
CA ALA A 66 13.44 1.46 -11.60
C ALA A 66 13.09 0.71 -12.88
N GLN A 67 12.00 1.12 -13.56
CA GLN A 67 11.61 0.51 -14.83
C GLN A 67 12.63 0.78 -15.95
N ALA A 68 13.20 1.99 -16.01
CA ALA A 68 14.28 2.33 -16.93
C ALA A 68 15.54 1.47 -16.69
N ALA A 69 15.81 1.09 -15.44
CA ALA A 69 16.90 0.18 -15.08
C ALA A 69 16.58 -1.30 -15.34
N GLY A 70 15.35 -1.65 -15.78
CA GLY A 70 14.94 -3.01 -16.09
C GLY A 70 14.21 -3.76 -14.98
N LEU A 71 13.92 -3.10 -13.85
CA LEU A 71 13.16 -3.69 -12.74
C LEU A 71 11.65 -3.67 -13.05
N TYR A 72 10.95 -4.65 -12.45
CA TYR A 72 9.49 -4.60 -12.29
C TYR A 72 9.14 -3.80 -11.04
N THR A 73 8.08 -3.02 -11.07
CA THR A 73 7.68 -2.15 -9.97
C THR A 73 6.29 -2.49 -9.47
N GLY A 74 6.11 -2.50 -8.16
CA GLY A 74 4.79 -2.53 -7.54
C GLY A 74 4.59 -1.29 -6.68
N MET A 75 3.33 -0.89 -6.48
CA MET A 75 2.97 0.17 -5.57
C MET A 75 2.30 -0.42 -4.34
N TYR A 76 2.65 0.06 -3.14
CA TYR A 76 1.90 -0.33 -1.94
C TYR A 76 1.28 0.87 -1.23
N HIS A 77 0.14 0.61 -0.59
CA HIS A 77 -0.60 1.53 0.25
C HIS A 77 -0.45 1.15 1.72
N PHE A 78 0.05 2.06 2.53
CA PHE A 78 0.12 1.88 3.98
C PHE A 78 -1.21 2.30 4.61
N ALA A 79 -1.92 1.32 5.16
CA ALA A 79 -3.27 1.49 5.66
C ALA A 79 -3.32 1.94 7.12
N TYR A 80 -4.32 2.76 7.44
CA TYR A 80 -4.76 3.03 8.81
C TYR A 80 -6.23 2.71 8.94
N LEU A 81 -6.56 1.93 9.94
CA LEU A 81 -7.94 1.54 10.21
C LEU A 81 -8.69 2.66 10.96
N PRO A 82 -9.98 2.86 10.67
CA PRO A 82 -10.77 3.90 11.29
C PRO A 82 -11.19 3.52 12.72
N ASN A 83 -11.34 4.52 13.58
CA ASN A 83 -11.84 4.32 14.94
C ASN A 83 -13.37 4.28 14.96
N SER A 84 -13.97 3.26 14.36
CA SER A 84 -15.41 3.04 14.31
C SER A 84 -15.73 1.56 14.45
N THR A 85 -16.90 1.24 14.97
CA THR A 85 -17.47 -0.11 14.98
C THR A 85 -18.71 -0.22 14.07
N ASP A 86 -19.05 0.85 13.35
CA ASP A 86 -20.09 0.87 12.34
C ASP A 86 -19.57 0.24 11.05
N GLU A 87 -20.12 -0.90 10.65
CA GLU A 87 -19.73 -1.62 9.43
C GLU A 87 -19.85 -0.77 8.17
N ALA A 88 -20.90 0.05 8.06
CA ALA A 88 -21.08 0.92 6.90
C ALA A 88 -19.96 1.97 6.83
N TYR A 89 -19.49 2.46 7.96
CA TYR A 89 -18.33 3.34 8.03
C TYR A 89 -17.04 2.61 7.66
N ILE A 90 -16.82 1.40 8.17
CA ILE A 90 -15.68 0.54 7.84
C ILE A 90 -15.57 0.32 6.33
N ILE A 91 -16.70 -0.03 5.69
CA ILE A 91 -16.77 -0.23 4.23
C ILE A 91 -16.46 1.07 3.47
N ARG A 92 -17.04 2.20 3.89
CA ARG A 92 -16.77 3.49 3.23
C ARG A 92 -15.30 3.91 3.34
N ASP A 93 -14.70 3.75 4.51
CA ASP A 93 -13.29 4.06 4.73
C ASP A 93 -12.37 3.19 3.87
N ALA A 94 -12.60 1.87 3.85
CA ALA A 94 -11.84 0.94 3.01
C ALA A 94 -11.92 1.33 1.52
N LYS A 95 -13.13 1.62 1.02
CA LYS A 95 -13.34 2.08 -0.36
C LYS A 95 -12.65 3.42 -0.65
N ALA A 96 -12.66 4.35 0.30
CA ALA A 96 -11.99 5.65 0.14
C ALA A 96 -10.47 5.48 0.04
N GLN A 97 -9.86 4.63 0.90
CA GLN A 97 -8.43 4.35 0.82
C GLN A 97 -8.07 3.55 -0.45
N ALA A 98 -8.90 2.60 -0.89
CA ALA A 98 -8.74 1.91 -2.15
C ALA A 98 -8.80 2.87 -3.35
N GLN A 99 -9.79 3.76 -3.37
CA GLN A 99 -9.94 4.75 -4.44
C GLN A 99 -8.73 5.70 -4.52
N LYS A 100 -8.17 6.11 -3.38
CA LYS A 100 -6.93 6.91 -3.36
C LYS A 100 -5.80 6.22 -4.14
N VAL A 101 -5.64 4.93 -3.97
CA VAL A 101 -4.64 4.12 -4.66
C VAL A 101 -4.96 3.98 -6.15
N ILE A 102 -6.22 3.73 -6.48
CA ILE A 102 -6.69 3.64 -7.87
C ILE A 102 -6.43 4.96 -8.59
N TRP A 103 -6.82 6.08 -7.99
CA TRP A 103 -6.52 7.41 -8.52
C TRP A 103 -5.01 7.63 -8.72
N ARG A 104 -4.18 7.22 -7.75
CA ARG A 104 -2.73 7.33 -7.83
C ARG A 104 -2.17 6.56 -9.02
N LEU A 105 -2.60 5.31 -9.21
CA LEU A 105 -2.20 4.51 -10.36
C LEU A 105 -2.72 5.10 -11.68
N ALA A 106 -3.96 5.61 -11.69
CA ALA A 106 -4.55 6.27 -12.84
C ALA A 106 -3.74 7.49 -13.30
N SER A 107 -3.27 8.30 -12.35
CA SER A 107 -2.44 9.48 -12.65
C SER A 107 -1.08 9.13 -13.27
N LEU A 108 -0.65 7.88 -13.14
CA LEU A 108 0.55 7.32 -13.78
C LEU A 108 0.26 6.61 -15.13
N GLY A 109 -0.98 6.71 -15.63
CA GLY A 109 -1.42 6.07 -16.88
C GLY A 109 -1.88 4.62 -16.73
N GLY A 110 -2.18 4.18 -15.52
CA GLY A 110 -2.57 2.80 -15.24
C GLY A 110 -1.40 1.83 -15.16
N TYR A 111 -1.68 0.55 -15.29
CA TYR A 111 -0.66 -0.49 -15.36
C TYR A 111 0.03 -0.54 -16.73
N ASN A 112 1.35 -0.64 -16.72
CA ASN A 112 2.14 -0.98 -17.90
C ASN A 112 2.69 -2.43 -17.79
N GLU A 113 3.50 -2.84 -18.77
CA GLU A 113 4.08 -4.18 -18.84
C GLU A 113 5.16 -4.48 -17.78
N ARG A 114 5.51 -3.50 -16.95
CA ARG A 114 6.47 -3.67 -15.84
C ARG A 114 5.86 -3.44 -14.47
N ASP A 115 4.56 -3.20 -14.40
CA ASP A 115 3.89 -3.02 -13.12
C ASP A 115 3.37 -4.34 -12.55
N LEU A 116 3.78 -4.65 -11.34
CA LEU A 116 3.17 -5.67 -10.48
C LEU A 116 1.83 -5.15 -9.94
N PRO A 117 0.95 -6.03 -9.46
CA PRO A 117 -0.26 -5.60 -8.78
C PRO A 117 0.05 -4.69 -7.58
N ILE A 118 -0.89 -3.81 -7.27
CA ILE A 118 -0.85 -2.98 -6.05
C ILE A 118 -0.85 -3.89 -4.82
N ALA A 119 -0.22 -3.44 -3.73
CA ALA A 119 -0.27 -4.12 -2.45
C ALA A 119 -0.97 -3.27 -1.38
N LEU A 120 -1.79 -3.92 -0.57
CA LEU A 120 -2.28 -3.41 0.70
C LEU A 120 -1.28 -3.76 1.79
N ASP A 121 -0.71 -2.76 2.44
CA ASP A 121 0.14 -2.90 3.61
C ASP A 121 -0.68 -2.66 4.88
N LEU A 122 -1.03 -3.75 5.58
CA LEU A 122 -1.89 -3.75 6.75
C LEU A 122 -1.19 -4.45 7.93
N GLU A 123 -0.70 -3.64 8.87
CA GLU A 123 0.15 -4.09 9.95
C GLU A 123 -0.34 -3.75 11.35
N ASN A 124 -1.38 -2.92 11.46
CA ASN A 124 -1.80 -2.39 12.73
C ASN A 124 -3.33 -2.24 12.81
N ASN A 125 -3.91 -2.76 13.91
CA ASN A 125 -5.33 -2.60 14.22
C ASN A 125 -5.60 -1.62 15.38
N CYS A 126 -4.57 -0.88 15.83
CA CYS A 126 -4.73 0.13 16.87
C CYS A 126 -5.38 1.39 16.31
N VAL A 127 -6.58 1.70 16.76
CA VAL A 127 -7.38 2.83 16.29
C VAL A 127 -7.44 3.99 17.28
N LYS A 128 -6.90 3.83 18.49
CA LYS A 128 -6.75 4.91 19.48
C LYS A 128 -5.49 4.69 20.31
N LYS A 129 -4.69 5.73 20.45
CA LYS A 129 -3.51 5.74 21.31
C LYS A 129 -3.68 6.75 22.46
N SER A 130 -3.04 6.49 23.58
CA SER A 130 -2.87 7.46 24.67
C SER A 130 -1.90 8.57 24.28
N SER A 131 -1.79 9.60 25.11
CA SER A 131 -0.78 10.66 24.96
C SER A 131 0.67 10.13 25.00
N SER A 132 0.89 8.99 25.67
CA SER A 132 2.19 8.28 25.69
C SER A 132 2.42 7.35 24.50
N GLY A 133 1.51 7.31 23.52
CA GLY A 133 1.63 6.48 22.31
C GLY A 133 1.19 5.01 22.49
N VAL A 134 0.75 4.61 23.68
CA VAL A 134 0.27 3.25 23.94
C VAL A 134 -1.11 3.04 23.33
N CYS A 135 -1.31 1.89 22.67
CA CYS A 135 -2.62 1.54 22.11
C CYS A 135 -3.65 1.32 23.21
N THR A 136 -4.74 2.07 23.16
CA THR A 136 -5.85 1.98 24.13
C THR A 136 -7.13 1.40 23.54
N LYS A 137 -7.20 1.28 22.22
CA LYS A 137 -8.33 0.64 21.52
C LYS A 137 -7.85 0.00 20.23
N THR A 138 -8.22 -1.24 20.02
CA THR A 138 -8.02 -1.97 18.76
C THR A 138 -9.35 -2.18 18.05
N LEU A 139 -9.32 -2.27 16.73
CA LEU A 139 -10.48 -2.65 15.94
C LEU A 139 -10.75 -4.16 16.12
N PRO A 140 -12.01 -4.61 16.26
CA PRO A 140 -12.37 -6.03 16.30
C PRO A 140 -11.90 -6.79 15.06
N ARG A 141 -11.54 -8.07 15.23
CA ARG A 141 -10.99 -8.92 14.16
C ARG A 141 -11.90 -9.01 12.93
N SER A 142 -13.20 -9.16 13.14
CA SER A 142 -14.20 -9.19 12.06
C SER A 142 -14.19 -7.92 11.24
N LEU A 143 -14.08 -6.76 11.88
CA LEU A 143 -14.07 -5.46 11.20
C LEU A 143 -12.74 -5.18 10.49
N VAL A 144 -11.61 -5.66 11.03
CA VAL A 144 -10.31 -5.62 10.32
C VAL A 144 -10.39 -6.46 9.05
N THR A 145 -10.97 -7.64 9.14
CA THR A 145 -11.16 -8.54 8.00
C THR A 145 -12.09 -7.92 6.95
N LEU A 146 -13.24 -7.42 7.36
CA LEU A 146 -14.21 -6.73 6.49
C LEU A 146 -13.55 -5.54 5.76
N TRP A 147 -12.76 -4.74 6.47
CA TRP A 147 -12.04 -3.61 5.88
C TRP A 147 -11.04 -4.07 4.82
N ALA A 148 -10.23 -5.08 5.13
CA ALA A 148 -9.23 -5.60 4.21
C ALA A 148 -9.86 -6.22 2.95
N GLU A 149 -10.91 -7.04 3.12
CA GLU A 149 -11.65 -7.64 2.00
C GLU A 149 -12.28 -6.57 1.11
N THR A 150 -12.90 -5.56 1.71
CA THR A 150 -13.50 -4.44 0.96
C THR A 150 -12.45 -3.67 0.16
N TRP A 151 -11.29 -3.40 0.74
CA TRP A 151 -10.22 -2.71 0.04
C TRP A 151 -9.68 -3.54 -1.14
N LEU A 152 -9.39 -4.82 -0.89
CA LEU A 152 -8.84 -5.74 -1.90
C LEU A 152 -9.80 -5.94 -3.07
N THR A 153 -11.08 -6.20 -2.78
CA THR A 153 -12.10 -6.38 -3.83
C THR A 153 -12.32 -5.11 -4.63
N THR A 154 -12.36 -3.93 -3.99
CA THR A 154 -12.52 -2.65 -4.68
C THR A 154 -11.37 -2.40 -5.67
N VAL A 155 -10.13 -2.69 -5.29
CA VAL A 155 -8.97 -2.53 -6.18
C VAL A 155 -9.02 -3.56 -7.32
N GLU A 156 -9.35 -4.83 -7.03
CA GLU A 156 -9.46 -5.88 -8.06
C GLU A 156 -10.55 -5.55 -9.08
N GLU A 157 -11.75 -5.22 -8.61
CA GLU A 157 -12.90 -4.88 -9.47
C GLU A 157 -12.58 -3.72 -10.42
N LYS A 158 -11.86 -2.72 -9.93
CA LYS A 158 -11.52 -1.55 -10.74
C LYS A 158 -10.35 -1.80 -11.70
N THR A 159 -9.32 -2.49 -11.25
CA THR A 159 -8.07 -2.61 -12.02
C THR A 159 -7.93 -3.93 -12.78
N GLY A 160 -8.79 -4.91 -12.49
CA GLY A 160 -8.73 -6.26 -13.10
C GLY A 160 -7.54 -7.10 -12.64
N ARG A 161 -6.74 -6.62 -11.68
CA ARG A 161 -5.61 -7.36 -11.10
C ARG A 161 -5.82 -7.59 -9.62
N LYS A 162 -5.60 -8.81 -9.16
CA LYS A 162 -5.65 -9.15 -7.72
C LYS A 162 -4.52 -8.45 -6.98
N PRO A 163 -4.83 -7.53 -6.06
CA PRO A 163 -3.80 -6.88 -5.25
C PRO A 163 -3.17 -7.86 -4.25
N PHE A 164 -1.94 -7.57 -3.83
CA PHE A 164 -1.33 -8.28 -2.71
C PHE A 164 -1.90 -7.79 -1.38
N LEU A 165 -1.97 -8.71 -0.40
CA LEU A 165 -2.02 -8.32 1.01
C LEU A 165 -0.62 -8.50 1.60
N TYR A 166 -0.01 -7.41 2.09
CA TYR A 166 1.20 -7.46 2.91
C TYR A 166 0.82 -7.41 4.39
N SER A 167 1.41 -8.31 5.13
CA SER A 167 1.35 -8.34 6.59
C SER A 167 2.38 -9.32 7.15
N TYR A 168 2.42 -9.45 8.49
CA TYR A 168 3.20 -10.47 9.16
C TYR A 168 2.29 -11.50 9.85
N ALA A 169 2.78 -12.73 9.98
CA ALA A 169 1.98 -13.88 10.38
C ALA A 169 1.27 -13.68 11.74
N GLN A 170 1.94 -13.05 12.70
CA GLN A 170 1.34 -12.80 14.02
C GLN A 170 0.16 -11.81 13.95
N PHE A 171 0.27 -10.75 13.14
CA PHE A 171 -0.83 -9.80 12.96
C PHE A 171 -2.03 -10.50 12.32
N LEU A 172 -1.83 -11.24 11.25
CA LEU A 172 -2.89 -12.00 10.60
C LEU A 172 -3.65 -12.89 11.60
N GLU A 173 -2.92 -13.66 12.42
CA GLU A 173 -3.52 -14.58 13.37
C GLU A 173 -4.24 -13.90 14.55
N MET A 174 -3.70 -12.76 15.03
CA MET A 174 -4.24 -12.08 16.22
C MET A 174 -5.29 -11.02 15.90
N ALA A 175 -5.17 -10.35 14.76
CA ALA A 175 -5.96 -9.17 14.42
C ALA A 175 -7.02 -9.40 13.34
N MET A 176 -6.99 -10.53 12.64
CA MET A 176 -7.93 -10.84 11.55
C MET A 176 -8.65 -12.17 11.79
N GLU A 177 -9.76 -12.35 11.13
CA GLU A 177 -10.45 -13.66 11.04
C GLU A 177 -9.97 -14.40 9.80
N ARG A 178 -9.94 -15.74 9.86
CA ARG A 178 -9.68 -16.56 8.67
C ARG A 178 -10.81 -16.40 7.67
N SER A 179 -10.47 -16.22 6.41
CA SER A 179 -11.42 -15.93 5.35
C SER A 179 -11.04 -16.61 4.04
N GLU A 180 -12.03 -17.17 3.38
CA GLU A 180 -11.88 -17.71 2.02
C GLU A 180 -11.71 -16.59 0.97
N THR A 181 -12.27 -15.42 1.22
CA THR A 181 -12.08 -14.24 0.37
C THR A 181 -10.61 -13.79 0.40
N LEU A 182 -10.04 -13.62 1.60
CA LEU A 182 -8.62 -13.25 1.74
C LEU A 182 -7.69 -14.27 1.07
N ARG A 183 -8.03 -15.58 1.16
CA ARG A 183 -7.22 -16.65 0.54
C ARG A 183 -7.07 -16.51 -0.96
N GLN A 184 -7.99 -15.84 -1.63
CA GLN A 184 -7.96 -15.64 -3.09
C GLN A 184 -6.93 -14.60 -3.54
N TYR A 185 -6.41 -13.80 -2.62
CA TYR A 185 -5.44 -12.75 -2.89
C TYR A 185 -4.01 -13.24 -2.64
N PRO A 186 -3.04 -12.82 -3.46
CA PRO A 186 -1.65 -13.18 -3.23
C PRO A 186 -1.13 -12.56 -1.94
N LEU A 187 -0.44 -13.36 -1.11
CA LEU A 187 0.14 -12.91 0.15
C LEU A 187 1.59 -12.45 -0.04
N TRP A 188 1.89 -11.23 0.38
CA TRP A 188 3.23 -10.75 0.62
C TRP A 188 3.49 -10.80 2.14
N LEU A 189 4.27 -11.79 2.56
CA LEU A 189 4.46 -12.11 3.98
C LEU A 189 5.79 -11.58 4.51
N ALA A 190 5.74 -10.82 5.60
CA ALA A 190 6.93 -10.48 6.38
C ALA A 190 7.21 -11.57 7.42
N HIS A 191 8.41 -12.14 7.37
CA HIS A 191 8.89 -13.11 8.35
C HIS A 191 10.42 -13.15 8.35
N TYR A 192 11.02 -12.71 9.44
CA TYR A 192 12.47 -12.55 9.54
C TYR A 192 13.12 -13.71 10.29
N GLY A 193 14.44 -13.80 10.16
CA GLY A 193 15.26 -14.78 10.90
C GLY A 193 15.38 -16.16 10.26
N ILE A 194 14.85 -16.34 9.04
CA ILE A 194 14.97 -17.60 8.28
C ILE A 194 15.75 -17.31 6.98
N ASN A 195 16.64 -18.24 6.61
CA ASN A 195 17.39 -18.13 5.37
C ASN A 195 16.50 -18.43 4.15
N PRO A 196 16.30 -17.49 3.21
CA PRO A 196 15.47 -17.72 2.03
C PRO A 196 16.08 -18.70 1.02
N ALA A 197 17.37 -18.99 1.13
CA ALA A 197 18.04 -19.99 0.29
C ALA A 197 17.81 -21.43 0.76
N ASP A 198 17.36 -21.61 2.00
CA ASP A 198 17.07 -22.94 2.53
C ASP A 198 15.79 -23.49 1.86
N PRO A 199 15.85 -24.62 1.15
CA PRO A 199 14.67 -25.21 0.50
C PRO A 199 13.61 -25.70 1.49
N ILE A 200 14.00 -25.94 2.75
CA ILE A 200 13.11 -26.34 3.84
C ILE A 200 12.43 -25.13 4.49
N SER A 201 12.90 -23.90 4.20
CA SER A 201 12.34 -22.68 4.77
C SER A 201 10.85 -22.56 4.51
N LYS A 202 10.08 -22.49 5.59
CA LYS A 202 8.62 -22.35 5.57
C LYS A 202 8.23 -21.09 6.34
N PRO A 203 8.29 -19.90 5.70
CA PRO A 203 7.92 -18.67 6.37
C PRO A 203 6.49 -18.73 6.89
N GLY A 204 6.27 -18.19 8.09
CA GLY A 204 4.98 -18.21 8.74
C GLY A 204 4.57 -19.55 9.36
N GLN A 205 5.43 -20.56 9.38
CA GLN A 205 5.20 -21.82 10.08
C GLN A 205 5.88 -21.80 11.46
N ARG A 206 5.17 -22.25 12.50
CA ARG A 206 5.74 -22.50 13.83
C ARG A 206 6.01 -24.00 14.00
N GLU A 207 7.21 -24.34 14.42
CA GLU A 207 7.61 -25.74 14.61
C GLU A 207 6.72 -26.52 15.60
N LYS A 208 6.19 -25.83 16.62
CA LYS A 208 5.45 -26.48 17.72
C LYS A 208 3.92 -26.32 17.67
N ILE A 209 3.37 -25.50 16.78
CA ILE A 209 1.94 -25.10 16.83
C ILE A 209 1.21 -25.36 15.49
N GLY A 210 1.88 -25.87 14.47
CA GLY A 210 1.25 -26.18 13.19
C GLY A 210 1.12 -25.01 12.22
N CYS A 211 0.03 -24.97 11.46
CA CYS A 211 -0.19 -23.96 10.41
C CYS A 211 -0.34 -22.56 10.99
N PHE A 212 0.47 -21.62 10.52
CA PHE A 212 0.50 -20.28 11.09
C PHE A 212 0.15 -19.17 10.09
N VAL A 213 0.18 -19.43 8.79
CA VAL A 213 -0.09 -18.37 7.79
C VAL A 213 -1.60 -18.22 7.56
N HIS A 214 -2.35 -18.10 8.63
CA HIS A 214 -3.76 -17.69 8.64
C HIS A 214 -4.58 -18.28 7.47
N SER A 215 -5.31 -17.44 6.70
CA SER A 215 -6.14 -17.87 5.57
C SER A 215 -5.37 -18.58 4.45
N TRP A 216 -4.06 -18.36 4.34
CA TRP A 216 -3.19 -18.94 3.30
C TRP A 216 -2.54 -20.26 3.68
N SER A 217 -2.92 -20.85 4.81
CA SER A 217 -2.49 -22.20 5.16
C SER A 217 -3.41 -23.25 4.55
N THR A 218 -2.82 -24.28 3.97
CA THR A 218 -3.56 -25.49 3.55
C THR A 218 -3.76 -26.45 4.72
N ALA A 219 -4.59 -27.47 4.52
CA ALA A 219 -4.83 -28.54 5.51
C ALA A 219 -3.54 -29.24 5.96
N ASN A 220 -2.50 -29.27 5.10
CA ASN A 220 -1.20 -29.87 5.39
C ASN A 220 -0.18 -28.86 5.91
N CYS A 221 -0.62 -27.73 6.44
CA CYS A 221 0.23 -26.64 6.91
C CYS A 221 1.18 -26.05 5.86
N ALA A 222 0.96 -26.27 4.58
CA ALA A 222 1.70 -25.58 3.54
C ALA A 222 1.18 -24.16 3.40
N SER A 223 2.06 -23.17 3.52
CA SER A 223 1.71 -21.78 3.32
C SER A 223 1.71 -21.42 1.83
N GLN A 224 0.77 -20.59 1.42
CA GLN A 224 0.60 -20.15 0.02
C GLN A 224 1.05 -18.70 -0.19
N TRP A 225 2.10 -18.27 0.50
CA TRP A 225 2.68 -16.95 0.27
C TRP A 225 3.23 -16.82 -1.17
N GLN A 226 3.18 -15.61 -1.73
CA GLN A 226 3.68 -15.33 -3.07
C GLN A 226 4.98 -14.52 -3.04
N ILE A 227 5.06 -13.51 -2.17
CA ILE A 227 6.28 -12.75 -1.87
C ILE A 227 6.59 -12.94 -0.40
N TRP A 228 7.87 -13.09 -0.08
CA TRP A 228 8.36 -13.18 1.29
C TRP A 228 9.39 -12.08 1.54
N GLN A 229 9.06 -11.12 2.42
CA GLN A 229 10.01 -10.18 2.98
C GLN A 229 10.76 -10.90 4.11
N TYR A 230 11.99 -11.31 3.83
CA TYR A 230 12.76 -12.17 4.72
C TYR A 230 13.74 -11.42 5.61
N SER A 231 13.97 -10.13 5.36
CA SER A 231 14.87 -9.30 6.15
C SER A 231 14.51 -7.82 6.01
N SER A 232 14.64 -7.08 7.10
CA SER A 232 14.63 -5.61 7.14
C SER A 232 16.04 -5.03 7.39
N CYS A 233 17.08 -5.87 7.28
CA CYS A 233 18.47 -5.54 7.58
C CYS A 233 19.41 -5.72 6.38
N GLY A 234 18.87 -5.69 5.15
CA GLY A 234 19.70 -5.70 3.95
C GLY A 234 20.65 -4.49 3.91
N ILE A 235 21.84 -4.68 3.38
CA ILE A 235 22.85 -3.61 3.27
C ILE A 235 22.49 -2.72 2.11
N GLY A 236 21.91 -1.54 2.37
CA GLY A 236 21.39 -0.63 1.36
C GLY A 236 22.39 -0.28 0.27
N LYS A 237 23.60 0.09 0.64
CA LYS A 237 24.70 0.47 -0.29
C LYS A 237 25.05 -0.63 -1.32
N LYS A 238 24.87 -1.91 -0.95
CA LYS A 238 25.09 -3.04 -1.88
C LYS A 238 24.10 -3.00 -3.05
N TYR A 239 22.90 -2.49 -2.80
CA TYR A 239 21.78 -2.45 -3.75
C TYR A 239 21.46 -1.04 -4.26
N GLY A 240 22.44 -0.13 -4.21
CA GLY A 240 22.28 1.23 -4.72
C GLY A 240 21.38 2.14 -3.87
N VAL A 241 21.12 1.76 -2.62
CA VAL A 241 20.26 2.52 -1.72
C VAL A 241 21.10 3.38 -0.78
N PRO A 242 20.84 4.70 -0.68
CA PRO A 242 21.61 5.60 0.20
C PRO A 242 21.49 5.23 1.68
N SER A 243 20.34 4.72 2.10
CA SER A 243 20.13 4.30 3.48
C SER A 243 20.98 3.08 3.85
N SER A 244 21.28 2.95 5.15
CA SER A 244 22.05 1.82 5.67
C SER A 244 21.29 0.49 5.61
N ARG A 245 19.95 0.54 5.61
CA ARG A 245 19.07 -0.62 5.65
C ARG A 245 18.14 -0.68 4.45
N LEU A 246 17.79 -1.91 4.07
CA LEU A 246 16.88 -2.19 2.98
C LEU A 246 16.08 -3.46 3.31
N ASP A 247 14.80 -3.43 3.02
CA ASP A 247 13.93 -4.59 3.11
C ASP A 247 14.14 -5.49 1.90
N LEU A 248 14.39 -6.78 2.16
CA LEU A 248 14.73 -7.77 1.14
C LEU A 248 13.61 -8.77 0.96
N ASN A 249 13.26 -9.00 -0.29
CA ASN A 249 12.14 -9.84 -0.70
C ASN A 249 12.58 -10.94 -1.66
N VAL A 250 11.88 -12.07 -1.62
CA VAL A 250 11.95 -13.11 -2.64
C VAL A 250 10.55 -13.46 -3.12
N PHE A 251 10.43 -13.75 -4.42
CA PHE A 251 9.20 -14.25 -5.02
C PHE A 251 9.20 -15.78 -5.01
N ARG A 252 8.01 -16.38 -4.79
CA ARG A 252 7.79 -17.82 -4.83
C ARG A 252 7.31 -18.24 -6.21
N GLY A 253 8.09 -19.08 -6.88
CA GLY A 253 7.69 -19.66 -8.15
C GLY A 253 8.68 -19.39 -9.27
N ALA A 254 8.40 -19.99 -10.41
CA ALA A 254 9.16 -19.82 -11.63
C ALA A 254 8.95 -18.43 -12.26
N PRO A 255 9.84 -17.99 -13.15
CA PRO A 255 9.71 -16.71 -13.84
C PRO A 255 8.35 -16.52 -14.56
N GLU A 256 7.78 -17.58 -15.10
CA GLU A 256 6.50 -17.56 -15.82
C GLU A 256 5.35 -17.21 -14.86
N VAL A 257 5.40 -17.68 -13.61
CA VAL A 257 4.44 -17.34 -12.55
C VAL A 257 4.56 -15.86 -12.18
N PHE A 258 5.80 -15.36 -12.06
CA PHE A 258 6.03 -13.94 -11.83
C PHE A 258 5.49 -13.08 -12.97
N LEU A 259 5.78 -13.44 -14.21
CA LEU A 259 5.31 -12.72 -15.40
C LEU A 259 3.78 -12.81 -15.56
N SER A 260 3.13 -13.82 -15.02
CA SER A 260 1.67 -13.89 -15.04
C SER A 260 1.01 -12.79 -14.20
N LEU A 261 1.69 -12.23 -13.20
CA LEU A 261 1.17 -11.15 -12.36
C LEU A 261 1.04 -9.82 -13.11
N ILE A 262 1.83 -9.62 -14.17
CA ILE A 262 1.81 -8.38 -14.97
C ILE A 262 0.87 -8.45 -16.17
N LYS A 263 0.19 -9.57 -16.38
CA LYS A 263 -0.80 -9.71 -17.45
C LYS A 263 -2.04 -8.89 -17.14
N GLY A 264 -2.61 -8.35 -18.22
CA GLY A 264 -3.77 -7.48 -18.12
C GLY A 264 -3.37 -6.00 -18.09
N LYS A 265 -3.96 -5.25 -19.01
CA LYS A 265 -3.81 -3.80 -19.08
C LYS A 265 -5.06 -3.20 -18.45
N TRP A 266 -4.87 -2.27 -17.57
CA TRP A 266 -5.92 -1.39 -17.12
C TRP A 266 -5.69 0.00 -17.70
N GLN A 267 -6.68 0.49 -18.45
CA GLN A 267 -6.69 1.84 -18.96
C GLN A 267 -7.59 2.68 -18.05
N PRO A 268 -7.09 3.76 -17.44
CA PRO A 268 -7.90 4.63 -16.61
C PRO A 268 -8.99 5.33 -17.42
N GLU A 269 -10.15 5.46 -16.83
CA GLU A 269 -11.22 6.33 -17.30
C GLU A 269 -11.08 7.73 -16.72
N ALA A 270 -11.77 8.72 -17.29
CA ALA A 270 -11.71 10.10 -16.80
C ALA A 270 -12.08 10.23 -15.32
N ALA A 271 -13.04 9.42 -14.83
CA ALA A 271 -13.42 9.38 -13.44
C ALA A 271 -12.29 8.88 -12.50
N ASP A 272 -11.39 8.05 -12.98
CA ASP A 272 -10.25 7.54 -12.20
C ASP A 272 -9.16 8.59 -12.01
N LEU A 273 -9.12 9.58 -12.87
CA LEU A 273 -8.17 10.71 -12.80
C LEU A 273 -8.63 11.80 -11.83
N MET A 274 -9.87 11.71 -11.37
CA MET A 274 -10.40 12.65 -10.37
C MET A 274 -10.12 12.09 -8.97
N PRO A 275 -9.69 12.94 -8.03
CA PRO A 275 -9.66 12.55 -6.63
C PRO A 275 -11.07 12.12 -6.23
N VAL A 276 -11.16 11.18 -5.29
CA VAL A 276 -12.46 10.72 -4.78
C VAL A 276 -13.28 11.92 -4.37
N ASN A 277 -14.39 12.10 -5.04
CA ASN A 277 -15.40 13.05 -4.59
C ASN A 277 -16.07 12.44 -3.34
N GLU A 278 -15.43 12.53 -2.20
CA GLU A 278 -16.14 12.38 -0.95
C GLU A 278 -17.16 13.53 -0.89
N ALA A 279 -18.41 13.21 -0.61
CA ALA A 279 -19.39 14.23 -0.32
C ALA A 279 -18.82 15.11 0.80
N THR A 280 -18.54 16.36 0.48
CA THR A 280 -18.05 17.34 1.44
C THR A 280 -19.22 18.23 1.85
N THR A 281 -19.28 18.52 3.13
CA THR A 281 -20.19 19.55 3.65
C THR A 281 -19.40 20.84 3.79
N ILE A 282 -19.90 21.91 3.19
CA ILE A 282 -19.33 23.25 3.33
C ILE A 282 -20.21 24.03 4.31
N ASN A 283 -19.66 24.38 5.45
CA ASN A 283 -20.30 25.26 6.40
C ASN A 283 -19.82 26.69 6.15
N LEU A 284 -20.71 27.59 5.79
CA LEU A 284 -20.42 29.00 5.70
C LEU A 284 -20.31 29.58 7.12
N ILE A 285 -19.13 30.05 7.51
CA ILE A 285 -18.88 30.61 8.84
C ILE A 285 -19.20 32.11 8.82
N SER A 286 -18.68 32.83 7.84
CA SER A 286 -18.95 34.29 7.72
C SER A 286 -18.71 34.79 6.32
N VAL A 287 -19.41 35.86 5.97
CA VAL A 287 -19.17 36.67 4.77
C VAL A 287 -18.90 38.09 5.24
N SER A 288 -17.74 38.65 4.90
CA SER A 288 -17.42 40.05 5.21
C SER A 288 -17.33 40.86 3.93
N ILE A 289 -18.19 41.84 3.80
CA ILE A 289 -18.16 42.83 2.72
C ILE A 289 -17.74 44.15 3.34
N THR A 290 -16.50 44.55 3.13
CA THR A 290 -15.97 45.80 3.71
C THR A 290 -16.07 46.99 2.79
N ASP A 291 -16.22 46.77 1.48
CA ASP A 291 -16.38 47.81 0.46
C ASP A 291 -16.83 47.15 -0.84
N THR A 292 -17.67 47.81 -1.62
CA THR A 292 -18.17 47.32 -2.92
C THR A 292 -17.08 47.17 -3.98
N ASN A 293 -15.90 47.77 -3.78
CA ASN A 293 -14.75 47.71 -4.69
C ASN A 293 -13.60 46.85 -4.15
N LYS A 294 -13.80 46.11 -3.02
CA LYS A 294 -12.80 45.23 -2.44
C LYS A 294 -13.24 43.76 -2.53
N PRO A 295 -12.28 42.83 -2.52
CA PRO A 295 -12.62 41.40 -2.48
C PRO A 295 -13.49 41.06 -1.27
N VAL A 296 -14.53 40.28 -1.51
CA VAL A 296 -15.36 39.72 -0.45
C VAL A 296 -14.62 38.60 0.24
N MET A 297 -14.49 38.68 1.56
CA MET A 297 -13.91 37.60 2.37
C MET A 297 -15.03 36.63 2.76
N VAL A 298 -14.86 35.37 2.36
CA VAL A 298 -15.79 34.30 2.68
C VAL A 298 -15.03 33.24 3.48
N ASN A 299 -15.41 33.04 4.75
CA ASN A 299 -14.84 32.00 5.60
C ASN A 299 -15.76 30.79 5.54
N VAL A 300 -15.19 29.65 5.17
CA VAL A 300 -15.90 28.37 5.12
C VAL A 300 -15.11 27.29 5.83
N GLU A 301 -15.80 26.37 6.44
CA GLU A 301 -15.23 25.09 6.88
C GLU A 301 -15.71 24.00 5.94
N VAL A 302 -14.77 23.17 5.48
CA VAL A 302 -15.07 22.03 4.62
C VAL A 302 -14.79 20.75 5.39
N PHE A 303 -15.82 19.94 5.54
CA PHE A 303 -15.73 18.63 6.20
C PHE A 303 -15.93 17.52 5.17
N ARG A 304 -15.16 16.45 5.33
CA ARG A 304 -15.43 15.18 4.65
C ARG A 304 -16.73 14.57 5.20
N SER A 305 -17.37 13.70 4.43
CA SER A 305 -18.57 12.96 4.86
C SER A 305 -18.35 12.18 6.18
N ILE A 306 -17.12 11.92 6.54
CA ILE A 306 -16.69 11.24 7.77
C ILE A 306 -16.36 12.19 8.94
N GLY A 307 -16.66 13.50 8.81
CA GLY A 307 -16.50 14.46 9.89
C GLY A 307 -15.09 14.95 10.18
N THR A 308 -14.11 14.64 9.33
CA THR A 308 -12.74 15.17 9.45
C THR A 308 -12.57 16.42 8.60
N PRO A 309 -11.88 17.48 9.08
CA PRO A 309 -11.60 18.67 8.29
C PRO A 309 -10.79 18.34 7.03
N VAL A 310 -11.07 19.01 5.93
CA VAL A 310 -10.22 18.95 4.73
C VAL A 310 -9.07 19.92 4.94
N VAL A 311 -7.83 19.38 5.00
CA VAL A 311 -6.64 20.18 5.30
C VAL A 311 -6.14 20.92 4.06
N THR A 312 -6.41 20.41 2.85
CA THR A 312 -6.02 21.01 1.58
C THR A 312 -7.10 20.85 0.54
N GLY A 313 -7.39 21.89 -0.21
CA GLY A 313 -8.37 21.85 -1.28
C GLY A 313 -8.61 23.25 -1.85
N THR A 314 -9.36 23.31 -2.95
CA THR A 314 -9.78 24.56 -3.56
C THR A 314 -11.30 24.65 -3.49
N VAL A 315 -11.81 25.73 -2.92
CA VAL A 315 -13.24 26.06 -2.95
C VAL A 315 -13.47 27.00 -4.13
N VAL A 316 -14.27 26.57 -5.08
CA VAL A 316 -14.62 27.36 -6.26
C VAL A 316 -16.02 27.94 -6.06
N PHE A 317 -16.09 29.26 -5.96
CA PHE A 317 -17.36 29.99 -5.97
C PHE A 317 -17.76 30.26 -7.42
N ARG A 318 -18.96 29.85 -7.80
CA ARG A 318 -19.51 30.20 -9.10
C ARG A 318 -20.64 31.17 -8.86
N PRO A 319 -20.69 32.34 -9.57
CA PRO A 319 -21.85 33.19 -9.51
C PRO A 319 -23.07 32.41 -10.00
N LEU A 320 -24.19 32.56 -9.30
CA LEU A 320 -25.47 32.12 -9.84
C LEU A 320 -25.76 33.00 -11.06
N ASP A 321 -25.93 32.39 -12.22
CA ASP A 321 -26.40 33.12 -13.39
C ASP A 321 -27.69 33.88 -13.00
N PRO A 322 -27.72 35.20 -13.18
CA PRO A 322 -28.99 35.94 -12.99
C PRO A 322 -29.96 35.44 -14.04
N LYS A 323 -31.05 34.80 -13.58
CA LYS A 323 -32.18 34.47 -14.44
C LYS A 323 -32.84 35.73 -14.95
#